data_1ea1fb030cae3ff57cdab91299f72b13
#
_entry.id   1ea1fb030cae3ff57cdab91299f72b13
#
_cell.length_a   1.000
_cell.length_b   1.000
_cell.length_c   1.000
_cell.angle_alpha   90.00
_cell.angle_beta   90.00
_cell.angle_gamma   90.00
#
_symmetry.space_group_name_H-M   'P 1'
#
loop_
_entity.id
_entity.type
_entity.pdbx_description
1 polymer ?
#
loop_
_entity_poly.entity_id
_entity_poly.type
_entity_poly.pdbx_seq_one_letter_code
_entity_poly.pdbx_strand_id
1 'polypeptide(L)'
;YDADFPKVSPKTVFNFMQWVRTKHNLPHIELHRQYGMVEELPYGKQAQVDFGEYNMRSSTGYRVKVFFFTMILSRSRFKYVWFTDRYFTSELAIMAHEKAFEYIGGVPDEIVYDQDKVFIVSENGGDIILTDGFRSYTRDQSFTLHFCRKADPQSKGKVENVVKYVKQNFLYNRTYHNIETLNDEVLGWMGRTANMMPHGITKKEPFREKTIEQAFLKPYVPQTIRPTPMTYAVRKDNTISYKGNFYSLPLGTFKGKSTQVGVHVKDTLLIIADPEGDKEICRHQIPAGK
;
A
#
# COMPACT_ATOMS: atom_id res chain seq x y z
N TYR A 1 -29.56 -23.75 9.98
CA TYR A 1 -28.50 -24.78 9.74
C TYR A 1 -27.56 -24.97 10.93
N ASP A 2 -27.58 -24.10 11.94
CA ASP A 2 -26.56 -24.09 13.01
C ASP A 2 -26.99 -24.72 14.36
N ALA A 3 -28.22 -25.23 14.48
CA ALA A 3 -28.73 -25.73 15.75
C ALA A 3 -28.31 -27.19 16.06
N ASP A 4 -28.03 -28.00 15.05
CA ASP A 4 -27.85 -29.45 15.22
C ASP A 4 -26.41 -29.98 15.01
N PHE A 5 -25.46 -29.12 14.70
CA PHE A 5 -24.08 -29.52 14.51
C PHE A 5 -23.14 -29.03 15.62
N PRO A 6 -22.25 -29.88 16.13
CA PRO A 6 -21.27 -29.45 17.11
C PRO A 6 -20.37 -28.36 16.53
N LYS A 7 -20.13 -27.28 17.30
CA LYS A 7 -19.22 -26.19 16.94
C LYS A 7 -17.79 -26.71 16.88
N VAL A 8 -17.36 -27.18 15.74
CA VAL A 8 -15.98 -27.65 15.50
C VAL A 8 -15.23 -26.65 14.61
N SER A 9 -13.90 -26.56 14.81
CA SER A 9 -13.09 -25.68 13.98
C SER A 9 -13.06 -26.16 12.51
N PRO A 10 -12.95 -25.25 11.51
CA PRO A 10 -12.78 -25.64 10.10
C PRO A 10 -11.61 -26.59 9.87
N LYS A 11 -10.53 -26.47 10.67
CA LYS A 11 -9.37 -27.35 10.63
C LYS A 11 -9.73 -28.79 11.08
N THR A 12 -10.59 -28.94 12.08
CA THR A 12 -11.06 -30.26 12.56
C THR A 12 -11.87 -30.95 11.47
N VAL A 13 -12.77 -30.21 10.80
CA VAL A 13 -13.56 -30.75 9.69
C VAL A 13 -12.64 -31.16 8.53
N PHE A 14 -11.67 -30.32 8.17
CA PHE A 14 -10.70 -30.64 7.12
C PHE A 14 -9.89 -31.90 7.45
N ASN A 15 -9.35 -32.01 8.67
CA ASN A 15 -8.58 -33.17 9.10
C ASN A 15 -9.43 -34.46 9.09
N PHE A 16 -10.69 -34.36 9.53
CA PHE A 16 -11.62 -35.49 9.49
C PHE A 16 -11.92 -35.92 8.04
N MET A 17 -12.16 -34.98 7.14
CA MET A 17 -12.36 -35.29 5.72
C MET A 17 -11.15 -35.96 5.08
N GLN A 18 -9.94 -35.53 5.42
CA GLN A 18 -8.70 -36.16 4.94
C GLN A 18 -8.57 -37.58 5.48
N TRP A 19 -8.86 -37.81 6.78
CA TRP A 19 -8.87 -39.14 7.37
C TRP A 19 -9.90 -40.07 6.69
N VAL A 20 -11.14 -39.60 6.46
CA VAL A 20 -12.18 -40.38 5.75
C VAL A 20 -11.71 -40.75 4.35
N ARG A 21 -11.15 -39.82 3.60
CA ARG A 21 -10.63 -40.08 2.25
C ARG A 21 -9.54 -41.14 2.26
N THR A 22 -8.58 -41.03 3.16
CA THR A 22 -7.50 -42.03 3.30
C THR A 22 -8.03 -43.41 3.69
N LYS A 23 -8.93 -43.45 4.70
CA LYS A 23 -9.52 -44.70 5.20
C LYS A 23 -10.35 -45.43 4.16
N HIS A 24 -11.07 -44.73 3.32
CA HIS A 24 -11.98 -45.29 2.32
C HIS A 24 -11.44 -45.22 0.89
N ASN A 25 -10.15 -44.89 0.73
CA ASN A 25 -9.50 -44.80 -0.58
C ASN A 25 -10.26 -43.93 -1.59
N LEU A 26 -10.89 -42.84 -1.12
CA LEU A 26 -11.66 -41.94 -1.94
C LEU A 26 -10.76 -41.05 -2.79
N PRO A 27 -11.00 -40.90 -4.09
CA PRO A 27 -10.16 -40.09 -4.96
C PRO A 27 -10.17 -38.63 -4.51
N HIS A 28 -9.00 -37.99 -4.51
CA HIS A 28 -8.88 -36.57 -4.36
C HIS A 28 -9.25 -35.91 -5.69
N ILE A 29 -10.47 -35.38 -5.79
CA ILE A 29 -10.88 -34.59 -6.96
C ILE A 29 -10.24 -33.22 -6.78
N GLU A 30 -9.09 -33.01 -7.37
CA GLU A 30 -8.54 -31.66 -7.53
C GLU A 30 -9.36 -30.95 -8.61
N LEU A 31 -10.24 -30.07 -8.17
CA LEU A 31 -10.88 -29.12 -9.06
C LEU A 31 -9.83 -28.10 -9.51
N HIS A 32 -9.08 -28.44 -10.53
CA HIS A 32 -8.19 -27.47 -11.17
C HIS A 32 -9.03 -26.38 -11.81
N ARG A 33 -9.00 -25.17 -11.21
CA ARG A 33 -9.56 -23.99 -11.84
C ARG A 33 -8.86 -23.80 -13.18
N GLN A 34 -9.58 -23.91 -14.25
CA GLN A 34 -9.05 -23.56 -15.57
C GLN A 34 -9.09 -22.04 -15.70
N TYR A 35 -7.91 -21.45 -15.87
CA TYR A 35 -7.77 -20.03 -16.15
C TYR A 35 -7.62 -19.84 -17.66
N GLY A 36 -8.51 -19.06 -18.25
CA GLY A 36 -8.35 -18.62 -19.64
C GLY A 36 -7.19 -17.60 -19.72
N MET A 37 -6.51 -17.58 -20.85
CA MET A 37 -5.54 -16.53 -21.14
C MET A 37 -6.29 -15.21 -21.27
N VAL A 38 -5.97 -14.24 -20.40
CA VAL A 38 -6.56 -12.89 -20.46
C VAL A 38 -5.91 -12.15 -21.61
N GLU A 39 -6.73 -11.59 -22.49
CA GLU A 39 -6.27 -10.75 -23.59
C GLU A 39 -5.44 -9.56 -23.08
N GLU A 40 -4.35 -9.26 -23.78
CA GLU A 40 -3.49 -8.13 -23.42
C GLU A 40 -4.17 -6.82 -23.81
N LEU A 41 -4.36 -5.96 -22.82
CA LEU A 41 -4.96 -4.64 -23.02
C LEU A 41 -4.07 -3.75 -23.90
N PRO A 42 -4.65 -2.74 -24.59
CA PRO A 42 -3.90 -1.70 -25.28
C PRO A 42 -2.94 -0.95 -24.36
N TYR A 43 -1.93 -0.31 -24.92
CA TYR A 43 -1.02 0.59 -24.20
C TYR A 43 -1.79 1.76 -23.58
N GLY A 44 -1.38 2.20 -22.38
CA GLY A 44 -1.98 3.31 -21.65
C GLY A 44 -3.36 3.02 -21.05
N LYS A 45 -3.96 1.87 -21.36
CA LYS A 45 -5.35 1.58 -20.97
C LYS A 45 -5.52 1.38 -19.48
N GLN A 46 -4.64 0.60 -18.85
CA GLN A 46 -4.88 0.16 -17.48
C GLN A 46 -3.61 0.08 -16.64
N ALA A 47 -3.71 0.52 -15.39
CA ALA A 47 -2.79 0.12 -14.33
C ALA A 47 -3.52 -0.66 -13.25
N GLN A 48 -2.76 -1.44 -12.47
CA GLN A 48 -3.27 -2.13 -11.29
C GLN A 48 -2.50 -1.65 -10.07
N VAL A 49 -3.22 -1.42 -8.98
CA VAL A 49 -2.66 -0.94 -7.70
C VAL A 49 -2.97 -1.93 -6.60
N ASP A 50 -1.99 -2.18 -5.74
CA ASP A 50 -2.17 -2.92 -4.50
C ASP A 50 -1.30 -2.31 -3.38
N PHE A 51 -1.74 -2.54 -2.15
CA PHE A 51 -1.08 -2.11 -0.93
C PHE A 51 -0.61 -3.34 -0.15
N GLY A 52 0.62 -3.31 0.28
CA GLY A 52 1.21 -4.40 1.02
C GLY A 52 1.79 -3.96 2.36
N GLU A 53 2.05 -4.93 3.21
CA GLU A 53 2.81 -4.75 4.44
C GLU A 53 3.88 -5.83 4.58
N TYR A 54 4.96 -5.49 5.28
CA TYR A 54 6.05 -6.43 5.56
C TYR A 54 6.74 -6.09 6.88
N ASN A 55 7.16 -7.12 7.62
CA ASN A 55 7.94 -6.94 8.85
C ASN A 55 9.43 -7.12 8.53
N MET A 56 10.17 -6.04 8.59
CA MET A 56 11.62 -6.02 8.41
C MET A 56 12.34 -6.14 9.76
N ARG A 57 13.63 -6.45 9.70
CA ARG A 57 14.53 -6.32 10.86
C ARG A 57 15.35 -5.04 10.69
N SER A 58 15.42 -4.23 11.74
CA SER A 58 16.31 -3.08 11.77
C SER A 58 17.77 -3.51 11.98
N SER A 59 18.71 -2.62 11.73
CA SER A 59 20.13 -2.83 12.03
C SER A 59 20.39 -3.10 13.52
N THR A 60 19.48 -2.68 14.38
CA THR A 60 19.52 -2.89 15.85
C THR A 60 18.75 -4.15 16.30
N GLY A 61 18.24 -4.96 15.36
CA GLY A 61 17.56 -6.23 15.63
C GLY A 61 16.06 -6.15 15.90
N TYR A 62 15.48 -4.95 16.00
CA TYR A 62 14.04 -4.77 16.22
C TYR A 62 13.23 -5.07 14.95
N ARG A 63 11.98 -5.51 15.15
CA ARG A 63 11.03 -5.66 14.04
C ARG A 63 10.37 -4.33 13.74
N VAL A 64 10.43 -3.92 12.48
CA VAL A 64 9.78 -2.71 11.97
C VAL A 64 8.77 -3.13 10.91
N LYS A 65 7.53 -2.74 11.09
CA LYS A 65 6.49 -2.93 10.08
C LYS A 65 6.55 -1.78 9.09
N VAL A 66 6.71 -2.10 7.81
CA VAL A 66 6.64 -1.14 6.71
C VAL A 66 5.42 -1.45 5.85
N PHE A 67 4.82 -0.40 5.32
CA PHE A 67 3.72 -0.46 4.38
C PHE A 67 4.23 -0.03 3.01
N PHE A 68 3.66 -0.56 1.96
CA PHE A 68 4.08 -0.17 0.62
C PHE A 68 2.93 -0.18 -0.38
N PHE A 69 3.05 0.75 -1.30
CA PHE A 69 2.21 0.90 -2.47
C PHE A 69 2.92 0.27 -3.67
N THR A 70 2.16 -0.40 -4.51
CA THR A 70 2.64 -0.92 -5.79
C THR A 70 1.68 -0.51 -6.91
N MET A 71 2.23 -0.05 -8.03
CA MET A 71 1.50 0.18 -9.27
C MET A 71 2.20 -0.56 -10.41
N ILE A 72 1.43 -1.20 -11.27
CA ILE A 72 1.94 -1.83 -12.50
C ILE A 72 1.08 -1.42 -13.69
N LEU A 73 1.72 -0.98 -14.76
CA LEU A 73 1.05 -0.80 -16.04
C LEU A 73 0.71 -2.17 -16.64
N SER A 74 -0.56 -2.37 -17.00
CA SER A 74 -1.05 -3.69 -17.42
C SER A 74 -0.45 -4.19 -18.72
N ARG A 75 0.00 -3.31 -19.62
CA ARG A 75 0.60 -3.68 -20.91
C ARG A 75 2.11 -3.86 -20.82
N SER A 76 2.84 -2.82 -20.44
CA SER A 76 4.32 -2.85 -20.39
C SER A 76 4.87 -3.67 -19.23
N ARG A 77 4.07 -3.95 -18.21
CA ARG A 77 4.54 -4.54 -16.93
C ARG A 77 5.50 -3.64 -16.16
N PHE A 78 5.59 -2.36 -16.53
CA PHE A 78 6.40 -1.37 -15.83
C PHE A 78 5.82 -1.12 -14.43
N LYS A 79 6.69 -1.13 -13.41
CA LYS A 79 6.29 -1.14 -12.01
C LYS A 79 6.81 0.08 -11.28
N TYR A 80 6.03 0.55 -10.34
CA TYR A 80 6.43 1.50 -9.32
C TYR A 80 6.14 0.95 -7.93
N VAL A 81 7.06 1.19 -6.99
CA VAL A 81 6.94 0.78 -5.59
C VAL A 81 7.38 1.92 -4.70
N TRP A 82 6.61 2.20 -3.66
CA TRP A 82 6.94 3.22 -2.67
C TRP A 82 6.60 2.74 -1.25
N PHE A 83 7.48 2.99 -0.29
CA PHE A 83 7.36 2.56 1.09
C PHE A 83 7.01 3.71 2.02
N THR A 84 6.27 3.38 3.10
CA THR A 84 5.97 4.27 4.21
C THR A 84 6.00 3.49 5.52
N ASP A 85 6.28 4.17 6.64
CA ASP A 85 6.20 3.61 7.99
C ASP A 85 4.83 3.83 8.65
N ARG A 86 3.85 4.38 7.92
CA ARG A 86 2.49 4.68 8.36
C ARG A 86 1.46 3.87 7.60
N TYR A 87 0.32 3.62 8.24
CA TYR A 87 -0.85 3.09 7.55
C TYR A 87 -1.29 4.05 6.44
N PHE A 88 -1.69 3.48 5.30
CA PHE A 88 -2.22 4.29 4.23
C PHE A 88 -3.53 4.96 4.64
N THR A 89 -3.59 6.26 4.45
CA THR A 89 -4.79 7.09 4.45
C THR A 89 -5.12 7.48 3.01
N SER A 90 -6.28 8.10 2.78
CA SER A 90 -6.60 8.64 1.44
C SER A 90 -5.54 9.61 0.92
N GLU A 91 -5.01 10.47 1.80
CA GLU A 91 -3.95 11.44 1.46
C GLU A 91 -2.62 10.75 1.10
N LEU A 92 -2.20 9.76 1.91
CA LEU A 92 -0.99 8.99 1.60
C LEU A 92 -1.14 8.16 0.32
N ALA A 93 -2.37 7.68 0.04
CA ALA A 93 -2.65 7.00 -1.21
C ALA A 93 -2.53 7.97 -2.39
N ILE A 94 -3.11 9.18 -2.31
CA ILE A 94 -2.97 10.20 -3.34
C ILE A 94 -1.49 10.54 -3.56
N MET A 95 -0.72 10.76 -2.49
CA MET A 95 0.72 11.03 -2.59
C MET A 95 1.49 9.89 -3.26
N ALA A 96 1.11 8.64 -2.99
CA ALA A 96 1.72 7.48 -3.62
C ALA A 96 1.42 7.41 -5.13
N HIS A 97 0.20 7.80 -5.53
CA HIS A 97 -0.19 7.91 -6.94
C HIS A 97 0.57 9.04 -7.64
N GLU A 98 0.68 10.22 -7.02
CA GLU A 98 1.46 11.33 -7.56
C GLU A 98 2.91 10.91 -7.87
N LYS A 99 3.56 10.27 -6.90
CA LYS A 99 4.92 9.73 -7.09
C LYS A 99 4.98 8.67 -8.18
N ALA A 100 3.96 7.83 -8.31
CA ALA A 100 3.88 6.81 -9.35
C ALA A 100 3.71 7.44 -10.74
N PHE A 101 2.80 8.40 -10.89
CA PHE A 101 2.56 9.09 -12.16
C PHE A 101 3.77 9.90 -12.62
N GLU A 102 4.45 10.57 -11.68
CA GLU A 102 5.72 11.23 -11.95
C GLU A 102 6.78 10.24 -12.46
N TYR A 103 6.97 9.12 -11.78
CA TYR A 103 7.95 8.09 -12.16
C TYR A 103 7.60 7.41 -13.49
N ILE A 104 6.33 7.15 -13.75
CA ILE A 104 5.83 6.55 -14.98
C ILE A 104 5.87 7.56 -16.12
N GLY A 105 5.68 8.84 -15.85
CA GLY A 105 5.63 9.93 -16.82
C GLY A 105 4.25 10.09 -17.48
N GLY A 106 3.16 9.77 -16.75
CA GLY A 106 1.80 9.93 -17.24
C GLY A 106 0.78 9.12 -16.44
N VAL A 107 -0.50 9.26 -16.82
CA VAL A 107 -1.66 8.69 -16.13
C VAL A 107 -2.37 7.69 -17.06
N PRO A 108 -2.64 6.45 -16.64
CA PRO A 108 -3.41 5.49 -17.43
C PRO A 108 -4.90 5.88 -17.48
N ASP A 109 -5.66 5.30 -18.42
CA ASP A 109 -7.11 5.55 -18.54
C ASP A 109 -7.88 5.08 -17.30
N GLU A 110 -7.53 3.89 -16.80
CA GLU A 110 -8.17 3.31 -15.63
C GLU A 110 -7.16 2.69 -14.66
N ILE A 111 -7.54 2.66 -13.39
CA ILE A 111 -6.77 2.01 -12.34
C ILE A 111 -7.65 1.00 -11.61
N VAL A 112 -7.13 -0.24 -11.53
CA VAL A 112 -7.81 -1.36 -10.89
C VAL A 112 -7.32 -1.52 -9.45
N TYR A 113 -8.28 -1.64 -8.52
CA TYR A 113 -8.04 -1.83 -7.09
C TYR A 113 -8.71 -3.11 -6.56
N ASP A 114 -8.14 -3.63 -5.48
CA ASP A 114 -8.79 -4.65 -4.67
C ASP A 114 -9.83 -4.05 -3.74
N GLN A 115 -11.05 -4.54 -3.81
CA GLN A 115 -12.16 -4.07 -2.98
C GLN A 115 -11.87 -4.27 -1.47
N ASP A 116 -11.18 -5.36 -1.09
CA ASP A 116 -10.95 -5.72 0.32
C ASP A 116 -9.86 -4.86 1.03
N LYS A 117 -9.10 -4.06 0.29
CA LYS A 117 -7.96 -3.30 0.82
C LYS A 117 -8.09 -1.79 0.66
N VAL A 118 -9.30 -1.31 0.35
CA VAL A 118 -9.49 0.08 -0.06
C VAL A 118 -9.94 0.94 1.13
N PHE A 119 -8.99 1.64 1.73
CA PHE A 119 -9.22 2.70 2.74
C PHE A 119 -9.59 4.07 2.11
N ILE A 120 -9.63 4.16 0.78
CA ILE A 120 -10.10 5.34 0.02
C ILE A 120 -11.63 5.34 -0.18
N VAL A 121 -12.30 4.34 0.35
CA VAL A 121 -13.77 4.19 0.31
C VAL A 121 -14.34 3.98 1.70
N SER A 122 -15.55 4.44 1.93
CA SER A 122 -16.41 4.03 3.02
C SER A 122 -17.47 3.07 2.51
N GLU A 123 -17.73 1.98 3.23
CA GLU A 123 -18.87 1.12 2.92
C GLU A 123 -20.15 1.70 3.55
N ASN A 124 -21.16 1.90 2.72
CA ASN A 124 -22.50 2.22 3.17
C ASN A 124 -23.49 1.29 2.49
N GLY A 125 -23.96 0.27 3.19
CA GLY A 125 -25.00 -0.64 2.71
C GLY A 125 -24.64 -1.47 1.49
N GLY A 126 -23.34 -1.71 1.21
CA GLY A 126 -22.86 -2.48 0.06
C GLY A 126 -22.45 -1.63 -1.14
N ASP A 127 -22.67 -0.32 -1.09
CA ASP A 127 -22.17 0.61 -2.11
C ASP A 127 -20.77 1.13 -1.76
N ILE A 128 -19.90 1.16 -2.77
CA ILE A 128 -18.53 1.69 -2.64
C ILE A 128 -18.60 3.20 -2.77
N ILE A 129 -18.37 3.93 -1.66
CA ILE A 129 -18.35 5.38 -1.63
C ILE A 129 -16.89 5.84 -1.50
N LEU A 130 -16.38 6.51 -2.53
CA LEU A 130 -15.06 7.14 -2.47
C LEU A 130 -15.06 8.29 -1.45
N THR A 131 -13.95 8.45 -0.72
CA THR A 131 -13.74 9.68 0.04
C THR A 131 -13.75 10.90 -0.91
N ASP A 132 -14.28 12.02 -0.46
CA ASP A 132 -14.43 13.21 -1.33
C ASP A 132 -13.08 13.68 -1.89
N GLY A 133 -12.02 13.62 -1.09
CA GLY A 133 -10.67 13.96 -1.52
C GLY A 133 -10.18 13.07 -2.66
N PHE A 134 -10.35 11.75 -2.54
CA PHE A 134 -9.91 10.83 -3.58
C PHE A 134 -10.78 10.92 -4.85
N ARG A 135 -12.08 11.18 -4.69
CA ARG A 135 -12.99 11.43 -5.82
C ARG A 135 -12.61 12.68 -6.62
N SER A 136 -12.26 13.77 -5.93
CA SER A 136 -11.76 14.97 -6.59
C SER A 136 -10.46 14.68 -7.33
N TYR A 137 -9.53 14.02 -6.68
CA TYR A 137 -8.26 13.64 -7.25
C TYR A 137 -8.39 12.79 -8.53
N THR A 138 -9.28 11.81 -8.57
CA THR A 138 -9.48 10.98 -9.77
C THR A 138 -10.00 11.80 -10.96
N ARG A 139 -10.86 12.80 -10.70
CA ARG A 139 -11.34 13.72 -11.75
C ARG A 139 -10.24 14.62 -12.26
N ASP A 140 -9.45 15.19 -11.35
CA ASP A 140 -8.37 16.12 -11.69
C ASP A 140 -7.29 15.43 -12.51
N GLN A 141 -6.94 14.18 -12.20
CA GLN A 141 -6.01 13.35 -12.95
C GLN A 141 -6.65 12.58 -14.13
N SER A 142 -7.97 12.69 -14.29
CA SER A 142 -8.71 12.15 -15.44
C SER A 142 -8.60 10.63 -15.63
N PHE A 143 -8.46 9.84 -14.55
CA PHE A 143 -8.51 8.38 -14.63
C PHE A 143 -9.80 7.83 -14.00
N THR A 144 -10.22 6.65 -14.46
CA THR A 144 -11.38 5.94 -13.92
C THR A 144 -10.94 4.87 -12.91
N LEU A 145 -11.80 4.62 -11.92
CA LEU A 145 -11.58 3.58 -10.92
C LEU A 145 -12.33 2.31 -11.30
N HIS A 146 -11.65 1.20 -11.22
CA HIS A 146 -12.25 -0.12 -11.34
C HIS A 146 -11.97 -0.95 -10.08
N PHE A 147 -13.03 -1.43 -9.42
CA PHE A 147 -12.89 -2.30 -8.25
C PHE A 147 -13.18 -3.74 -8.65
N CYS A 148 -12.17 -4.61 -8.47
CA CYS A 148 -12.35 -6.03 -8.72
C CYS A 148 -13.30 -6.64 -7.68
N ARG A 149 -14.34 -7.35 -8.13
CA ARG A 149 -15.17 -8.15 -7.25
C ARG A 149 -14.40 -9.37 -6.74
N LYS A 150 -14.73 -9.85 -5.52
CA LYS A 150 -14.11 -11.05 -4.89
C LYS A 150 -14.09 -12.30 -5.77
N ALA A 151 -14.94 -12.36 -6.77
CA ALA A 151 -15.10 -13.52 -7.66
C ALA A 151 -14.30 -13.44 -8.97
N ASP A 152 -13.55 -12.35 -9.25
CA ASP A 152 -12.77 -12.19 -10.47
C ASP A 152 -11.26 -12.12 -10.22
N PRO A 153 -10.61 -13.27 -10.00
CA PRO A 153 -9.15 -13.31 -9.77
C PRO A 153 -8.32 -13.00 -11.01
N GLN A 154 -8.92 -13.06 -12.22
CA GLN A 154 -8.17 -12.88 -13.47
C GLN A 154 -7.81 -11.43 -13.73
N SER A 155 -8.67 -10.50 -13.32
CA SER A 155 -8.44 -9.06 -13.51
C SER A 155 -7.32 -8.49 -12.61
N LYS A 156 -6.93 -9.21 -11.53
CA LYS A 156 -6.01 -8.73 -10.48
C LYS A 156 -4.66 -9.44 -10.45
N GLY A 157 -4.49 -10.53 -11.17
CA GLY A 157 -3.31 -11.40 -11.05
C GLY A 157 -1.97 -10.71 -11.34
N LYS A 158 -1.96 -9.57 -12.03
CA LYS A 158 -0.72 -8.84 -12.37
C LYS A 158 -0.12 -8.17 -11.14
N VAL A 159 -0.92 -7.43 -10.36
CA VAL A 159 -0.41 -6.68 -9.20
C VAL A 159 -0.14 -7.57 -7.98
N GLU A 160 -0.91 -8.64 -7.78
CA GLU A 160 -0.62 -9.63 -6.72
C GLU A 160 0.77 -10.26 -6.89
N ASN A 161 1.13 -10.56 -8.13
CA ASN A 161 2.47 -11.04 -8.46
C ASN A 161 3.55 -9.98 -8.17
N VAL A 162 3.25 -8.68 -8.35
CA VAL A 162 4.19 -7.60 -8.00
C VAL A 162 4.40 -7.53 -6.49
N VAL A 163 3.34 -7.57 -5.68
CA VAL A 163 3.46 -7.59 -4.21
C VAL A 163 4.31 -8.77 -3.74
N LYS A 164 4.06 -9.98 -4.28
CA LYS A 164 4.87 -11.15 -4.00
C LYS A 164 6.32 -10.97 -4.42
N TYR A 165 6.55 -10.42 -5.61
CA TYR A 165 7.89 -10.15 -6.14
C TYR A 165 8.67 -9.15 -5.28
N VAL A 166 8.04 -8.06 -4.84
CA VAL A 166 8.64 -7.09 -3.92
C VAL A 166 9.03 -7.76 -2.61
N LYS A 167 8.12 -8.55 -2.01
CA LYS A 167 8.41 -9.25 -0.75
C LYS A 167 9.56 -10.24 -0.86
N GLN A 168 9.64 -11.00 -1.96
CA GLN A 168 10.60 -12.08 -2.12
C GLN A 168 11.96 -11.63 -2.68
N ASN A 169 11.98 -10.62 -3.55
CA ASN A 169 13.21 -10.24 -4.27
C ASN A 169 13.80 -8.91 -3.78
N PHE A 170 12.99 -8.05 -3.17
CA PHE A 170 13.49 -6.78 -2.63
C PHE A 170 13.59 -6.79 -1.11
N LEU A 171 12.51 -7.17 -0.40
CA LEU A 171 12.44 -7.07 1.06
C LEU A 171 13.06 -8.25 1.80
N TYR A 172 13.07 -9.43 1.22
CA TYR A 172 13.59 -10.64 1.86
C TYR A 172 15.05 -10.48 2.27
N ASN A 173 15.34 -10.73 3.55
CA ASN A 173 16.67 -10.56 4.17
C ASN A 173 17.29 -9.15 4.09
N ARG A 174 16.51 -8.12 3.74
CA ARG A 174 16.98 -6.74 3.75
C ARG A 174 16.89 -6.15 5.15
N THR A 175 17.95 -5.45 5.55
CA THR A 175 17.98 -4.70 6.81
C THR A 175 17.30 -3.35 6.64
N TYR A 176 16.41 -3.00 7.57
CA TYR A 176 15.79 -1.68 7.62
C TYR A 176 16.70 -0.68 8.34
N HIS A 177 16.98 0.44 7.73
CA HIS A 177 17.67 1.59 8.33
C HIS A 177 16.69 2.72 8.65
N ASN A 178 16.10 3.31 7.64
CA ASN A 178 15.02 4.30 7.71
C ASN A 178 14.18 4.21 6.41
N ILE A 179 13.08 4.96 6.37
CA ILE A 179 12.15 4.90 5.25
C ILE A 179 12.69 5.56 3.98
N GLU A 180 13.49 6.60 4.14
CA GLU A 180 14.14 7.33 3.05
C GLU A 180 15.12 6.42 2.32
N THR A 181 16.05 5.80 3.06
CA THR A 181 17.02 4.84 2.51
C THR A 181 16.29 3.67 1.81
N LEU A 182 15.21 3.15 2.40
CA LEU A 182 14.45 2.06 1.79
C LEU A 182 13.83 2.48 0.45
N ASN A 183 13.35 3.72 0.35
CA ASN A 183 12.81 4.27 -0.90
C ASN A 183 13.89 4.52 -1.94
N ASP A 184 15.06 5.01 -1.57
CA ASP A 184 16.20 5.17 -2.50
C ASP A 184 16.67 3.80 -3.03
N GLU A 185 16.77 2.82 -2.14
CA GLU A 185 17.14 1.45 -2.52
C GLU A 185 16.12 0.79 -3.46
N VAL A 186 14.81 0.99 -3.25
CA VAL A 186 13.79 0.42 -4.14
C VAL A 186 13.78 1.10 -5.50
N LEU A 187 14.01 2.41 -5.56
CA LEU A 187 14.19 3.12 -6.83
C LEU A 187 15.36 2.54 -7.62
N GLY A 188 16.50 2.36 -6.96
CA GLY A 188 17.67 1.72 -7.57
C GLY A 188 17.40 0.28 -8.02
N TRP A 189 16.66 -0.51 -7.22
CA TRP A 189 16.27 -1.88 -7.59
C TRP A 189 15.30 -1.91 -8.77
N MET A 190 14.32 -1.00 -8.81
CA MET A 190 13.39 -0.88 -9.94
C MET A 190 14.13 -0.55 -11.22
N GLY A 191 15.09 0.39 -11.18
CA GLY A 191 15.88 0.82 -12.34
C GLY A 191 16.93 -0.19 -12.82
N ARG A 192 17.37 -1.14 -11.96
CA ARG A 192 18.36 -2.16 -12.35
C ARG A 192 17.75 -3.53 -12.61
N THR A 193 16.68 -3.88 -11.90
CA THR A 193 16.17 -5.25 -11.87
C THR A 193 14.71 -5.32 -12.31
N ALA A 194 13.79 -4.74 -11.53
CA ALA A 194 12.37 -5.02 -11.70
C ALA A 194 11.79 -4.54 -13.03
N ASN A 195 12.33 -3.45 -13.59
CA ASN A 195 11.89 -2.87 -14.86
C ASN A 195 12.85 -3.09 -16.02
N MET A 196 14.09 -3.54 -15.75
CA MET A 196 15.10 -3.76 -16.79
C MET A 196 15.22 -5.23 -17.21
N MET A 197 14.92 -6.16 -16.30
CA MET A 197 14.98 -7.59 -16.64
C MET A 197 13.74 -8.00 -17.45
N PRO A 198 13.90 -8.91 -18.44
CA PRO A 198 12.78 -9.42 -19.22
C PRO A 198 11.69 -10.03 -18.32
N HIS A 199 10.45 -9.64 -18.55
CA HIS A 199 9.32 -10.14 -17.79
C HIS A 199 9.06 -11.62 -18.06
N GLY A 200 8.83 -12.42 -17.03
CA GLY A 200 8.74 -13.88 -17.11
C GLY A 200 7.71 -14.40 -18.14
N ILE A 201 6.57 -13.71 -18.31
CA ILE A 201 5.50 -14.10 -19.24
C ILE A 201 5.70 -13.44 -20.62
N THR A 202 5.83 -12.11 -20.66
CA THR A 202 5.90 -11.39 -21.95
C THR A 202 7.25 -11.49 -22.63
N LYS A 203 8.30 -11.92 -21.91
CA LYS A 203 9.70 -11.98 -22.38
C LYS A 203 10.28 -10.65 -22.84
N LYS A 204 9.57 -9.56 -22.57
CA LYS A 204 9.96 -8.19 -22.93
C LYS A 204 10.47 -7.45 -21.70
N GLU A 205 11.35 -6.48 -21.89
CA GLU A 205 11.86 -5.60 -20.84
C GLU A 205 10.80 -4.53 -20.53
N PRO A 206 10.28 -4.44 -19.28
CA PRO A 206 9.22 -3.47 -18.95
C PRO A 206 9.60 -2.03 -19.26
N PHE A 207 10.87 -1.66 -19.09
CA PHE A 207 11.35 -0.31 -19.39
C PHE A 207 11.20 0.05 -20.88
N ARG A 208 11.58 -0.85 -21.79
CA ARG A 208 11.43 -0.64 -23.23
C ARG A 208 9.96 -0.55 -23.64
N GLU A 209 9.13 -1.46 -23.12
CA GLU A 209 7.69 -1.43 -23.39
C GLU A 209 7.05 -0.15 -22.84
N LYS A 210 7.50 0.35 -21.65
CA LYS A 210 7.04 1.63 -21.09
C LYS A 210 7.36 2.81 -22.00
N THR A 211 8.52 2.82 -22.66
CA THR A 211 8.87 3.89 -23.60
C THR A 211 7.86 3.98 -24.75
N ILE A 212 7.34 2.84 -25.21
CA ILE A 212 6.25 2.81 -26.20
C ILE A 212 4.93 3.25 -25.56
N GLU A 213 4.61 2.73 -24.37
CA GLU A 213 3.36 3.00 -23.67
C GLU A 213 3.20 4.46 -23.27
N GLN A 214 4.29 5.19 -23.05
CA GLN A 214 4.28 6.58 -22.62
C GLN A 214 3.51 7.51 -23.58
N ALA A 215 3.52 7.22 -24.88
CA ALA A 215 2.77 7.99 -25.88
C ALA A 215 1.25 7.82 -25.78
N PHE A 216 0.79 6.83 -25.05
CA PHE A 216 -0.62 6.49 -24.84
C PHE A 216 -1.13 6.85 -23.45
N LEU A 217 -0.27 7.33 -22.56
CA LEU A 217 -0.65 7.81 -21.23
C LEU A 217 -1.17 9.25 -21.34
N LYS A 218 -2.12 9.59 -20.48
CA LYS A 218 -2.60 10.97 -20.33
C LYS A 218 -1.52 11.84 -19.70
N PRO A 219 -1.49 13.13 -19.99
CA PRO A 219 -0.60 14.06 -19.32
C PRO A 219 -0.82 14.03 -17.80
N TYR A 220 0.26 13.95 -17.06
CA TYR A 220 0.24 14.08 -15.61
C TYR A 220 0.34 15.54 -15.20
N VAL A 221 -0.57 16.00 -14.35
CA VAL A 221 -0.57 17.34 -13.77
C VAL A 221 -0.25 17.22 -12.28
N PRO A 222 0.98 17.58 -11.83
CA PRO A 222 1.36 17.47 -10.44
C PRO A 222 0.41 18.19 -9.48
N GLN A 223 -0.04 17.49 -8.46
CA GLN A 223 -0.81 18.10 -7.36
C GLN A 223 0.05 18.16 -6.10
N THR A 224 0.15 19.35 -5.50
CA THR A 224 0.86 19.50 -4.22
C THR A 224 -0.06 19.06 -3.09
N ILE A 225 0.12 17.81 -2.65
CA ILE A 225 -0.58 17.32 -1.48
C ILE A 225 0.37 17.41 -0.30
N ARG A 226 0.01 18.21 0.69
CA ARG A 226 0.66 18.19 1.99
C ARG A 226 -0.08 17.16 2.84
N PRO A 227 0.58 16.06 3.25
CA PRO A 227 -0.06 15.10 4.15
C PRO A 227 -0.46 15.83 5.42
N THR A 228 -1.71 15.69 5.83
CA THR A 228 -2.14 16.19 7.13
C THR A 228 -1.30 15.53 8.22
N PRO A 229 -0.70 16.30 9.14
CA PRO A 229 0.08 15.75 10.22
C PRO A 229 -0.75 14.74 11.04
N MET A 230 -0.13 13.67 11.52
CA MET A 230 -0.82 12.79 12.46
C MET A 230 -1.10 13.59 13.72
N THR A 231 -2.38 13.69 14.10
CA THR A 231 -2.78 14.43 15.29
C THR A 231 -2.68 13.57 16.55
N TYR A 232 -2.16 14.16 17.62
CA TYR A 232 -2.02 13.55 18.93
C TYR A 232 -2.73 14.40 20.00
N ALA A 233 -3.46 13.74 20.88
CA ALA A 233 -4.10 14.43 22.00
C ALA A 233 -3.03 14.94 22.98
N VAL A 234 -3.16 16.20 23.35
CA VAL A 234 -2.32 16.82 24.39
C VAL A 234 -2.87 16.45 25.76
N ARG A 235 -2.00 15.96 26.64
CA ARG A 235 -2.34 15.61 28.02
C ARG A 235 -2.33 16.86 28.90
N LYS A 236 -2.96 16.75 30.08
CA LYS A 236 -3.06 17.86 31.05
C LYS A 236 -1.69 18.40 31.52
N ASP A 237 -0.66 17.56 31.48
CA ASP A 237 0.71 17.89 31.84
C ASP A 237 1.52 18.52 30.67
N ASN A 238 0.83 18.98 29.63
CA ASN A 238 1.43 19.47 28.39
C ASN A 238 2.42 18.48 27.77
N THR A 239 2.04 17.21 27.67
CA THR A 239 2.81 16.18 26.97
C THR A 239 1.96 15.50 25.90
N ILE A 240 2.63 14.89 24.92
CA ILE A 240 2.04 13.91 24.01
C ILE A 240 2.73 12.55 24.19
N SER A 241 2.04 11.48 23.85
CA SER A 241 2.63 10.14 23.80
C SER A 241 2.88 9.75 22.34
N TYR A 242 4.13 9.50 21.98
CA TYR A 242 4.52 9.03 20.66
C TYR A 242 5.44 7.81 20.78
N LYS A 243 5.05 6.69 20.16
CA LYS A 243 5.80 5.41 20.18
C LYS A 243 6.23 4.99 21.61
N GLY A 244 5.33 5.16 22.59
CA GLY A 244 5.59 4.76 23.98
C GLY A 244 6.42 5.74 24.81
N ASN A 245 6.94 6.82 24.21
CA ASN A 245 7.65 7.88 24.89
C ASN A 245 6.75 9.11 25.08
N PHE A 246 7.04 9.92 26.13
CA PHE A 246 6.34 11.17 26.38
C PHE A 246 7.25 12.34 25.98
N TYR A 247 6.65 13.30 25.26
CA TYR A 247 7.36 14.50 24.78
C TYR A 247 6.65 15.73 25.31
N SER A 248 7.43 16.63 25.95
CA SER A 248 6.91 17.85 26.56
C SER A 248 6.55 18.90 25.52
N LEU A 249 5.54 19.67 25.79
CA LEU A 249 5.11 20.83 25.01
C LEU A 249 5.28 22.09 25.87
N PRO A 250 5.35 23.26 25.26
CA PRO A 250 5.33 24.53 25.97
C PRO A 250 4.12 24.62 26.90
N LEU A 251 4.32 25.20 28.07
CA LEU A 251 3.23 25.43 29.03
C LEU A 251 2.10 26.24 28.37
N GLY A 252 0.85 25.84 28.61
CA GLY A 252 -0.32 26.47 28.01
C GLY A 252 -0.74 25.89 26.66
N THR A 253 -0.04 24.88 26.13
CA THR A 253 -0.48 24.15 24.93
C THR A 253 -1.77 23.39 25.20
N PHE A 254 -1.94 22.77 26.38
CA PHE A 254 -3.18 22.12 26.78
C PHE A 254 -4.27 23.17 27.10
N LYS A 255 -5.34 23.18 26.29
CA LYS A 255 -6.51 24.08 26.47
C LYS A 255 -7.79 23.32 26.85
N GLY A 256 -7.72 21.98 27.01
CA GLY A 256 -8.87 21.15 27.33
C GLY A 256 -8.75 19.76 26.69
N LYS A 257 -9.73 18.88 26.94
CA LYS A 257 -9.74 17.47 26.49
C LYS A 257 -9.67 17.28 24.97
N SER A 258 -10.06 18.30 24.19
CA SER A 258 -10.03 18.27 22.72
C SER A 258 -8.76 18.86 22.11
N THR A 259 -7.78 19.26 22.95
CA THR A 259 -6.52 19.83 22.43
C THR A 259 -5.73 18.77 21.71
N GLN A 260 -5.43 19.02 20.44
CA GLN A 260 -4.60 18.16 19.59
C GLN A 260 -3.46 18.97 19.00
N VAL A 261 -2.38 18.27 18.65
CA VAL A 261 -1.22 18.83 17.92
C VAL A 261 -0.86 17.88 16.79
N GLY A 262 -0.37 18.43 15.71
CA GLY A 262 0.18 17.69 14.59
C GLY A 262 1.61 17.21 14.93
N VAL A 263 1.95 15.99 14.49
CA VAL A 263 3.29 15.42 14.68
C VAL A 263 3.80 14.88 13.36
N HIS A 264 5.03 15.24 13.03
CA HIS A 264 5.76 14.63 11.93
C HIS A 264 7.21 14.37 12.32
N VAL A 265 7.81 13.39 11.70
CA VAL A 265 9.19 13.00 11.93
C VAL A 265 10.02 13.40 10.73
N LYS A 266 11.14 14.06 11.00
CA LYS A 266 12.16 14.32 10.00
C LYS A 266 13.51 13.84 10.56
N ASP A 267 14.08 12.85 9.90
CA ASP A 267 15.27 12.14 10.36
C ASP A 267 15.05 11.54 11.77
N THR A 268 15.79 12.02 12.76
CA THR A 268 15.67 11.63 14.17
C THR A 268 14.93 12.67 15.02
N LEU A 269 14.32 13.68 14.39
CA LEU A 269 13.59 14.75 15.07
C LEU A 269 12.09 14.53 15.00
N LEU A 270 11.44 14.57 16.15
CA LEU A 270 9.99 14.65 16.29
C LEU A 270 9.61 16.13 16.28
N ILE A 271 8.97 16.60 15.23
CA ILE A 271 8.50 17.97 15.07
C ILE A 271 7.02 17.99 15.43
N ILE A 272 6.67 18.86 16.39
CA ILE A 272 5.31 19.03 16.89
C ILE A 272 4.83 20.41 16.45
N ALA A 273 3.69 20.44 15.78
CA ALA A 273 3.11 21.64 15.18
C ALA A 273 1.63 21.79 15.58
N ASP A 274 0.98 22.82 15.10
CA ASP A 274 -0.47 22.93 15.17
C ASP A 274 -1.15 21.76 14.42
N PRO A 275 -2.45 21.53 14.62
CA PRO A 275 -3.15 20.40 13.99
C PRO A 275 -3.07 20.38 12.46
N GLU A 276 -2.97 21.54 11.82
CA GLU A 276 -2.82 21.74 10.39
C GLU A 276 -1.38 21.49 9.91
N GLY A 277 -0.41 21.57 10.84
CA GLY A 277 1.02 21.37 10.56
C GLY A 277 1.74 22.62 10.03
N ASP A 278 1.07 23.78 10.03
CA ASP A 278 1.60 25.01 9.45
C ASP A 278 2.59 25.73 10.39
N LYS A 279 2.35 25.62 11.69
CA LYS A 279 3.16 26.32 12.71
C LYS A 279 3.82 25.33 13.66
N GLU A 280 5.14 25.26 13.61
CA GLU A 280 5.93 24.47 14.59
C GLU A 280 5.76 25.04 16.00
N ILE A 281 5.47 24.14 16.96
CA ILE A 281 5.34 24.42 18.38
C ILE A 281 6.68 24.12 19.09
N CYS A 282 7.23 22.93 18.85
CA CYS A 282 8.51 22.49 19.39
C CYS A 282 9.03 21.26 18.63
N ARG A 283 10.29 20.91 18.89
CA ARG A 283 10.93 19.70 18.36
C ARG A 283 11.69 18.95 19.44
N HIS A 284 11.75 17.63 19.29
CA HIS A 284 12.47 16.75 20.21
C HIS A 284 13.31 15.76 19.43
N GLN A 285 14.43 15.34 20.02
CA GLN A 285 15.20 14.21 19.52
C GLN A 285 14.46 12.92 19.86
N ILE A 286 14.24 12.06 18.88
CA ILE A 286 13.71 10.72 19.12
C ILE A 286 14.86 9.87 19.69
N PRO A 287 14.73 9.27 20.90
CA PRO A 287 15.76 8.39 21.42
C PRO A 287 16.00 7.23 20.45
N ALA A 288 17.26 6.93 20.17
CA ALA A 288 17.62 5.69 19.51
C ALA A 288 17.02 4.55 20.34
N GLY A 289 16.15 3.73 19.76
CA GLY A 289 15.33 2.77 20.48
C GLY A 289 16.12 1.88 21.43
N LYS A 290 15.50 1.62 22.60
CA LYS A 290 15.93 0.56 23.52
C LYS A 290 15.54 -0.80 22.98
#